data_8a5c6cd3aea398b42f4a0354d58d77ee
#
_entry.id   8a5c6cd3aea398b42f4a0354d58d77ee
#
_cell.length_a   1.000
_cell.length_b   1.000
_cell.length_c   1.000
_cell.angle_alpha   90.00
_cell.angle_beta   90.00
_cell.angle_gamma   90.00
#
_symmetry.space_group_name_H-M   'P 1'
#
loop_
_entity.id
_entity.type
_entity.pdbx_description
1 polymer ?
#
loop_
_entity_poly.entity_id
_entity_poly.type
_entity_poly.pdbx_seq_one_letter_code
_entity_poly.pdbx_strand_id
1 'polypeptide(L)'
;MTERVAILGCGYVGLELGRQMRADHDVVGVRRSDDGIAAIEDAGFEAVRADVTDPESLSAVPDADWLVFAASSGGRGAEAAREVYVEGLRTAIDHFWSRADPPERLVYTSSTGVYGDHDGAWVDEETPLDPQTGKTEVLAEAERVARERPAEHGGHGSAARFAGLYGPDRYRLDRYLEGPVTAGYLNMVHRADAAGAVRFLLAEGHREEVLLVVDDEPVEKWAFADWLAEQCEVSFPPKQTTEERLADDGLSETAKRRIQTSKRCSNDRLRELGYEFEYPTFRDGYRDAVREYRQN
;
A
#
# COMPACT_ATOMS: atom_id res chain seq x y z
N MET A 1 -15.10 23.90 2.66
CA MET A 1 -14.57 24.12 1.28
C MET A 1 -14.28 22.77 0.72
N THR A 2 -14.41 22.60 -0.58
CA THR A 2 -14.09 21.33 -1.25
C THR A 2 -12.61 21.35 -1.57
N GLU A 3 -11.81 20.53 -0.90
CA GLU A 3 -10.37 20.42 -1.15
C GLU A 3 -10.14 19.68 -2.46
N ARG A 4 -9.07 20.07 -3.18
CA ARG A 4 -8.57 19.34 -4.33
C ARG A 4 -7.49 18.37 -3.90
N VAL A 5 -7.62 17.10 -4.33
CA VAL A 5 -6.71 16.01 -3.99
C VAL A 5 -6.02 15.49 -5.26
N ALA A 6 -4.70 15.60 -5.32
CA ALA A 6 -3.93 15.01 -6.41
C ALA A 6 -3.31 13.68 -5.98
N ILE A 7 -3.60 12.59 -6.73
CA ILE A 7 -3.14 11.24 -6.46
C ILE A 7 -2.06 10.87 -7.47
N LEU A 8 -0.80 11.07 -7.10
CA LEU A 8 0.37 10.75 -7.93
C LEU A 8 0.63 9.24 -7.92
N GLY A 9 0.47 8.59 -9.08
CA GLY A 9 0.51 7.14 -9.19
C GLY A 9 -0.84 6.49 -8.87
N CYS A 10 -1.90 7.03 -9.42
CA CYS A 10 -3.29 6.58 -9.24
C CYS A 10 -3.54 5.17 -9.79
N GLY A 11 -3.01 4.15 -9.10
CA GLY A 11 -3.13 2.73 -9.40
C GLY A 11 -4.16 2.03 -8.51
N TYR A 12 -3.86 0.80 -8.06
CA TYR A 12 -4.80 -0.07 -7.35
C TYR A 12 -5.46 0.56 -6.12
N VAL A 13 -4.68 1.19 -5.24
CA VAL A 13 -5.22 1.90 -4.07
C VAL A 13 -5.70 3.30 -4.47
N GLY A 14 -4.96 4.01 -5.33
CA GLY A 14 -5.31 5.37 -5.74
C GLY A 14 -6.65 5.47 -6.48
N LEU A 15 -6.99 4.49 -7.32
CA LEU A 15 -8.30 4.42 -7.98
C LEU A 15 -9.44 4.25 -6.96
N GLU A 16 -9.22 3.43 -5.95
CA GLU A 16 -10.20 3.24 -4.88
C GLU A 16 -10.35 4.50 -4.02
N LEU A 17 -9.22 5.12 -3.67
CA LEU A 17 -9.22 6.40 -2.96
C LEU A 17 -9.98 7.48 -3.73
N GLY A 18 -9.72 7.60 -5.03
CA GLY A 18 -10.44 8.56 -5.88
C GLY A 18 -11.94 8.30 -5.90
N ARG A 19 -12.38 7.04 -5.98
CA ARG A 19 -13.81 6.69 -5.90
C ARG A 19 -14.44 7.08 -4.57
N GLN A 20 -13.74 6.88 -3.45
CA GLN A 20 -14.21 7.22 -2.12
C GLN A 20 -14.28 8.73 -1.88
N MET A 21 -13.40 9.51 -2.52
CA MET A 21 -13.28 10.95 -2.27
C MET A 21 -14.07 11.83 -3.25
N ARG A 22 -14.33 11.36 -4.47
CA ARG A 22 -14.95 12.19 -5.54
C ARG A 22 -16.34 12.74 -5.25
N ALA A 23 -17.02 12.22 -4.24
CA ALA A 23 -18.34 12.75 -3.83
C ALA A 23 -18.23 14.07 -3.06
N ASP A 24 -17.13 14.25 -2.32
CA ASP A 24 -16.94 15.33 -1.36
C ASP A 24 -15.76 16.26 -1.75
N HIS A 25 -14.87 15.80 -2.62
CA HIS A 25 -13.61 16.46 -3.01
C HIS A 25 -13.45 16.52 -4.54
N ASP A 26 -12.65 17.49 -4.99
CA ASP A 26 -12.17 17.56 -6.38
C ASP A 26 -10.93 16.67 -6.53
N VAL A 27 -11.04 15.54 -7.22
CA VAL A 27 -10.00 14.51 -7.29
C VAL A 27 -9.35 14.48 -8.66
N VAL A 28 -8.01 14.53 -8.66
CA VAL A 28 -7.17 14.40 -9.85
C VAL A 28 -6.27 13.17 -9.71
N GLY A 29 -6.44 12.20 -10.59
CA GLY A 29 -5.58 11.03 -10.67
C GLY A 29 -4.47 11.19 -11.69
N VAL A 30 -3.24 10.85 -11.33
CA VAL A 30 -2.07 11.02 -12.19
C VAL A 30 -1.48 9.67 -12.58
N ARG A 31 -1.35 9.42 -13.89
CA ARG A 31 -0.72 8.22 -14.48
C ARG A 31 0.09 8.55 -15.72
N ARG A 32 1.03 7.67 -16.07
CA ARG A 32 1.87 7.81 -17.29
C ARG A 32 1.27 7.14 -18.54
N SER A 33 0.61 6.01 -18.35
CA SER A 33 0.14 5.14 -19.44
C SER A 33 -1.30 5.45 -19.84
N ASP A 34 -1.64 5.19 -21.11
CA ASP A 34 -3.00 5.33 -21.63
C ASP A 34 -4.01 4.49 -20.87
N ASP A 35 -3.70 3.22 -20.59
CA ASP A 35 -4.57 2.35 -19.80
C ASP A 35 -4.82 2.90 -18.40
N GLY A 36 -3.78 3.56 -17.81
CA GLY A 36 -3.92 4.18 -16.51
C GLY A 36 -4.80 5.42 -16.52
N ILE A 37 -4.76 6.22 -17.58
CA ILE A 37 -5.65 7.38 -17.80
C ILE A 37 -7.08 6.88 -17.98
N ALA A 38 -7.31 5.93 -18.91
CA ALA A 38 -8.62 5.35 -19.13
C ALA A 38 -9.25 4.78 -17.82
N ALA A 39 -8.45 4.09 -17.00
CA ALA A 39 -8.93 3.55 -15.72
C ALA A 39 -9.37 4.63 -14.72
N ILE A 40 -8.75 5.81 -14.74
CA ILE A 40 -9.14 6.95 -13.90
C ILE A 40 -10.44 7.57 -14.43
N GLU A 41 -10.54 7.77 -15.74
CA GLU A 41 -11.74 8.29 -16.37
C GLU A 41 -12.94 7.36 -16.16
N ASP A 42 -12.76 6.04 -16.29
CA ASP A 42 -13.76 5.02 -16.00
C ASP A 42 -14.17 5.01 -14.51
N ALA A 43 -13.25 5.39 -13.61
CA ALA A 43 -13.55 5.55 -12.19
C ALA A 43 -14.32 6.84 -11.89
N GLY A 44 -14.48 7.76 -12.86
CA GLY A 44 -15.35 8.92 -12.84
C GLY A 44 -14.76 10.14 -12.14
N PHE A 45 -13.45 10.39 -12.26
CA PHE A 45 -12.79 11.61 -11.82
C PHE A 45 -11.69 12.04 -12.82
N GLU A 46 -11.14 13.23 -12.63
CA GLU A 46 -10.20 13.85 -13.55
C GLU A 46 -8.90 13.03 -13.68
N ALA A 47 -8.44 12.83 -14.92
CA ALA A 47 -7.20 12.13 -15.22
C ALA A 47 -6.17 13.08 -15.85
N VAL A 48 -4.96 13.07 -15.31
CA VAL A 48 -3.84 13.85 -15.85
C VAL A 48 -2.66 12.94 -16.14
N ARG A 49 -2.11 13.10 -17.34
CA ARG A 49 -0.89 12.39 -17.75
C ARG A 49 0.34 13.12 -17.22
N ALA A 50 1.07 12.51 -16.30
CA ALA A 50 2.37 13.00 -15.86
C ALA A 50 3.26 11.86 -15.33
N ASP A 51 4.57 12.10 -15.35
CA ASP A 51 5.59 11.25 -14.72
C ASP A 51 6.15 11.96 -13.49
N VAL A 52 6.10 11.31 -12.35
CA VAL A 52 6.60 11.88 -11.08
C VAL A 52 8.12 12.14 -11.08
N THR A 53 8.85 11.52 -12.00
CA THR A 53 10.29 11.70 -12.18
C THR A 53 10.65 12.89 -13.09
N ASP A 54 9.65 13.47 -13.75
CA ASP A 54 9.80 14.57 -14.69
C ASP A 54 9.06 15.83 -14.18
N PRO A 55 9.78 16.85 -13.68
CA PRO A 55 9.17 18.06 -13.13
C PRO A 55 8.41 18.89 -14.19
N GLU A 56 8.81 18.83 -15.47
CA GLU A 56 8.09 19.53 -16.55
C GLU A 56 6.72 18.90 -16.78
N SER A 57 6.65 17.57 -16.76
CA SER A 57 5.44 16.78 -16.87
C SER A 57 4.46 17.06 -15.72
N LEU A 58 4.95 17.27 -14.50
CA LEU A 58 4.13 17.61 -13.33
C LEU A 58 3.43 18.98 -13.45
N SER A 59 3.89 19.85 -14.31
CA SER A 59 3.24 21.14 -14.58
C SER A 59 1.85 21.02 -15.19
N ALA A 60 1.51 19.86 -15.75
CA ALA A 60 0.16 19.56 -16.26
C ALA A 60 -0.84 19.25 -15.13
N VAL A 61 -0.36 18.89 -13.93
CA VAL A 61 -1.21 18.58 -12.78
C VAL A 61 -1.64 19.89 -12.12
N PRO A 62 -2.95 20.13 -11.90
CA PRO A 62 -3.42 21.36 -11.26
C PRO A 62 -2.92 21.51 -9.82
N ASP A 63 -3.06 22.72 -9.25
CA ASP A 63 -2.82 22.95 -7.83
C ASP A 63 -3.74 22.08 -6.99
N ALA A 64 -3.25 21.61 -5.86
CA ALA A 64 -4.00 20.70 -4.98
C ALA A 64 -3.75 21.08 -3.51
N ASP A 65 -4.79 20.95 -2.68
CA ASP A 65 -4.70 21.18 -1.24
C ASP A 65 -4.04 20.00 -0.53
N TRP A 66 -4.28 18.79 -1.04
CA TRP A 66 -3.74 17.53 -0.52
C TRP A 66 -3.07 16.72 -1.62
N LEU A 67 -1.94 16.14 -1.28
CA LEU A 67 -1.16 15.30 -2.19
C LEU A 67 -1.05 13.86 -1.67
N VAL A 68 -1.29 12.90 -2.52
CA VAL A 68 -1.04 11.48 -2.23
C VAL A 68 0.01 10.95 -3.17
N PHE A 69 1.09 10.41 -2.63
CA PHE A 69 2.13 9.77 -3.41
C PHE A 69 2.02 8.25 -3.31
N ALA A 70 1.41 7.64 -4.33
CA ALA A 70 1.17 6.20 -4.45
C ALA A 70 1.80 5.61 -5.72
N ALA A 71 2.77 6.31 -6.31
CA ALA A 71 3.49 5.83 -7.47
C ALA A 71 4.28 4.57 -7.15
N SER A 72 4.31 3.62 -8.09
CA SER A 72 5.09 2.39 -7.97
C SER A 72 6.12 2.29 -9.08
N SER A 73 7.32 1.78 -8.73
CA SER A 73 8.35 1.52 -9.74
C SER A 73 7.87 0.42 -10.70
N GLY A 74 7.89 0.68 -12.00
CA GLY A 74 7.60 -0.32 -13.03
C GLY A 74 8.75 -1.33 -13.22
N GLY A 75 9.95 -0.98 -12.74
CA GLY A 75 11.16 -1.78 -12.83
C GLY A 75 11.40 -2.70 -11.62
N ARG A 76 12.34 -3.63 -11.77
CA ARG A 76 12.80 -4.50 -10.69
C ARG A 76 14.12 -3.97 -10.11
N GLY A 77 14.29 -4.11 -8.78
CA GLY A 77 15.52 -3.77 -8.08
C GLY A 77 15.47 -2.43 -7.35
N ALA A 78 16.57 -2.14 -6.63
CA ALA A 78 16.69 -0.97 -5.77
C ALA A 78 16.84 0.33 -6.56
N GLU A 79 17.52 0.31 -7.70
CA GLU A 79 17.75 1.49 -8.54
C GLU A 79 16.44 2.05 -9.11
N ALA A 80 15.62 1.18 -9.76
CA ALA A 80 14.31 1.58 -10.26
C ALA A 80 13.34 1.99 -9.14
N ALA A 81 13.48 1.41 -7.95
CA ALA A 81 12.74 1.83 -6.78
C ALA A 81 13.17 3.23 -6.31
N ARG A 82 14.48 3.51 -6.26
CA ARG A 82 15.04 4.82 -5.86
C ARG A 82 14.58 5.93 -6.79
N GLU A 83 14.67 5.71 -8.09
CA GLU A 83 14.23 6.67 -9.10
C GLU A 83 12.80 7.17 -8.86
N VAL A 84 11.86 6.25 -8.53
CA VAL A 84 10.46 6.61 -8.33
C VAL A 84 10.18 7.03 -6.90
N TYR A 85 10.58 6.21 -5.90
CA TYR A 85 10.14 6.41 -4.52
C TYR A 85 10.90 7.51 -3.79
N VAL A 86 12.16 7.77 -4.15
CA VAL A 86 12.96 8.82 -3.51
C VAL A 86 13.05 10.05 -4.41
N GLU A 87 13.61 9.88 -5.62
CA GLU A 87 13.86 11.02 -6.49
C GLU A 87 12.56 11.59 -7.08
N GLY A 88 11.63 10.70 -7.51
CA GLY A 88 10.30 11.12 -7.97
C GLY A 88 9.48 11.79 -6.86
N LEU A 89 9.56 11.28 -5.63
CA LEU A 89 8.90 11.91 -4.49
C LEU A 89 9.49 13.28 -4.18
N ARG A 90 10.82 13.43 -4.16
CA ARG A 90 11.49 14.73 -4.00
C ARG A 90 11.08 15.72 -5.08
N THR A 91 11.12 15.27 -6.34
CA THR A 91 10.70 16.08 -7.49
C THR A 91 9.26 16.55 -7.34
N ALA A 92 8.35 15.68 -6.94
CA ALA A 92 6.96 16.04 -6.72
C ALA A 92 6.81 17.05 -5.56
N ILE A 93 7.44 16.80 -4.42
CA ILE A 93 7.39 17.74 -3.28
C ILE A 93 7.93 19.12 -3.70
N ASP A 94 9.11 19.18 -4.28
CA ASP A 94 9.73 20.46 -4.69
C ASP A 94 8.86 21.20 -5.70
N HIS A 95 8.28 20.48 -6.66
CA HIS A 95 7.42 21.05 -7.68
C HIS A 95 6.14 21.64 -7.08
N PHE A 96 5.41 20.89 -6.24
CA PHE A 96 4.14 21.34 -5.69
C PHE A 96 4.32 22.43 -4.61
N TRP A 97 5.32 22.32 -3.75
CA TRP A 97 5.58 23.32 -2.70
C TRP A 97 6.26 24.59 -3.20
N SER A 98 6.74 24.63 -4.45
CA SER A 98 7.21 25.87 -5.09
C SER A 98 6.10 26.70 -5.72
N ARG A 99 4.87 26.20 -5.78
CA ARG A 99 3.73 26.91 -6.36
C ARG A 99 3.20 28.01 -5.44
N ALA A 100 2.37 28.89 -5.99
CA ALA A 100 1.77 29.99 -5.22
C ALA A 100 0.83 29.50 -4.12
N ASP A 101 0.10 28.42 -4.39
CA ASP A 101 -0.82 27.76 -3.48
C ASP A 101 -0.32 26.32 -3.24
N PRO A 102 0.64 26.10 -2.31
CA PRO A 102 1.22 24.80 -2.06
C PRO A 102 0.27 23.89 -1.27
N PRO A 103 0.40 22.56 -1.41
CA PRO A 103 -0.37 21.63 -0.61
C PRO A 103 -0.12 21.79 0.89
N GLU A 104 -1.15 21.56 1.70
CA GLU A 104 -1.01 21.51 3.15
C GLU A 104 -0.49 20.14 3.62
N ARG A 105 -0.87 19.07 2.93
CA ARG A 105 -0.68 17.68 3.37
C ARG A 105 -0.18 16.77 2.27
N LEU A 106 0.72 15.87 2.66
CA LEU A 106 1.19 14.75 1.84
C LEU A 106 0.97 13.44 2.59
N VAL A 107 0.38 12.45 1.94
CA VAL A 107 0.41 11.05 2.39
C VAL A 107 1.22 10.22 1.39
N TYR A 108 2.29 9.59 1.90
CA TYR A 108 3.08 8.62 1.16
C TYR A 108 2.63 7.19 1.46
N THR A 109 2.38 6.38 0.43
CA THR A 109 2.04 4.98 0.62
C THR A 109 3.29 4.11 0.67
N SER A 110 3.58 3.58 1.83
CA SER A 110 4.73 2.72 2.12
C SER A 110 4.31 1.26 2.35
N SER A 111 5.15 0.46 2.94
CA SER A 111 4.93 -0.97 3.17
C SER A 111 5.51 -1.42 4.51
N THR A 112 4.81 -2.32 5.20
CA THR A 112 5.32 -3.04 6.38
C THR A 112 6.57 -3.89 6.09
N GLY A 113 6.98 -4.00 4.83
CA GLY A 113 8.23 -4.64 4.44
C GLY A 113 9.49 -3.99 5.01
N VAL A 114 9.42 -2.72 5.44
CA VAL A 114 10.54 -1.97 6.06
C VAL A 114 10.95 -2.52 7.44
N TYR A 115 10.10 -3.30 8.10
CA TYR A 115 10.43 -3.92 9.40
C TYR A 115 11.32 -5.17 9.28
N GLY A 116 11.42 -5.79 8.10
CA GLY A 116 12.15 -7.05 7.96
C GLY A 116 11.47 -8.24 8.64
N ASP A 117 12.30 -9.15 9.18
CA ASP A 117 11.87 -10.33 9.92
C ASP A 117 11.90 -10.09 11.43
N HIS A 118 10.87 -10.58 12.12
CA HIS A 118 10.74 -10.50 13.59
C HIS A 118 10.36 -11.86 14.20
N ASP A 119 10.63 -12.96 13.50
CA ASP A 119 10.35 -14.33 13.98
C ASP A 119 8.90 -14.49 14.53
N GLY A 120 7.94 -13.90 13.83
CA GLY A 120 6.53 -13.90 14.23
C GLY A 120 6.17 -12.98 15.39
N ALA A 121 7.09 -12.18 15.93
CA ALA A 121 6.77 -11.19 16.97
C ALA A 121 5.90 -10.05 16.44
N TRP A 122 5.26 -9.32 17.35
CA TRP A 122 4.50 -8.12 17.02
C TRP A 122 5.41 -6.94 16.72
N VAL A 123 5.00 -6.15 15.75
CA VAL A 123 5.62 -4.88 15.37
C VAL A 123 4.54 -3.79 15.27
N ASP A 124 4.90 -2.59 15.62
CA ASP A 124 4.10 -1.37 15.62
C ASP A 124 4.89 -0.18 15.04
N GLU A 125 4.38 1.03 15.16
CA GLU A 125 5.01 2.24 14.65
C GLU A 125 6.32 2.58 15.37
N GLU A 126 6.48 2.17 16.64
CA GLU A 126 7.66 2.41 17.48
C GLU A 126 8.77 1.37 17.24
N THR A 127 8.42 0.24 16.63
CA THR A 127 9.38 -0.83 16.34
C THR A 127 10.47 -0.33 15.37
N PRO A 128 11.76 -0.50 15.70
CA PRO A 128 12.86 -0.11 14.81
C PRO A 128 12.76 -0.77 13.44
N LEU A 129 13.07 0.00 12.40
CA LEU A 129 13.11 -0.53 11.03
C LEU A 129 14.33 -1.43 10.85
N ASP A 130 14.12 -2.54 10.15
CA ASP A 130 15.16 -3.50 9.75
C ASP A 130 15.01 -3.87 8.26
N PRO A 131 15.29 -2.93 7.34
CA PRO A 131 15.14 -3.17 5.92
C PRO A 131 16.16 -4.18 5.41
N GLN A 132 15.70 -5.36 4.98
CA GLN A 132 16.53 -6.50 4.57
C GLN A 132 16.91 -6.51 3.09
N THR A 133 16.47 -5.51 2.31
CA THR A 133 16.75 -5.43 0.87
C THR A 133 16.99 -3.99 0.45
N GLY A 134 17.78 -3.77 -0.62
CA GLY A 134 17.94 -2.42 -1.18
C GLY A 134 16.60 -1.74 -1.53
N LYS A 135 15.57 -2.50 -1.88
CA LYS A 135 14.25 -1.92 -2.10
C LYS A 135 13.59 -1.44 -0.80
N THR A 136 13.71 -2.20 0.30
CA THR A 136 13.13 -1.79 1.59
C THR A 136 13.93 -0.68 2.25
N GLU A 137 15.25 -0.59 2.00
CA GLU A 137 16.08 0.57 2.37
C GLU A 137 15.61 1.84 1.66
N VAL A 138 15.33 1.74 0.35
CA VAL A 138 14.77 2.85 -0.44
C VAL A 138 13.39 3.28 0.07
N LEU A 139 12.53 2.33 0.47
CA LEU A 139 11.23 2.66 1.05
C LEU A 139 11.37 3.42 2.39
N ALA A 140 12.28 2.98 3.26
CA ALA A 140 12.57 3.66 4.53
C ALA A 140 13.13 5.08 4.31
N GLU A 141 13.99 5.27 3.29
CA GLU A 141 14.46 6.60 2.90
C GLU A 141 13.31 7.48 2.37
N ALA A 142 12.42 6.91 1.53
CA ALA A 142 11.28 7.62 0.99
C ALA A 142 10.29 8.06 2.09
N GLU A 143 10.05 7.24 3.11
CA GLU A 143 9.25 7.64 4.28
C GLU A 143 9.84 8.87 4.98
N ARG A 144 11.16 8.89 5.17
CA ARG A 144 11.83 10.05 5.77
C ARG A 144 11.67 11.30 4.91
N VAL A 145 11.86 11.18 3.59
CA VAL A 145 11.63 12.29 2.65
C VAL A 145 10.20 12.79 2.71
N ALA A 146 9.21 11.88 2.71
CA ALA A 146 7.79 12.24 2.76
C ALA A 146 7.41 13.01 4.03
N ARG A 147 8.04 12.69 5.15
CA ARG A 147 7.75 13.31 6.45
C ARG A 147 8.48 14.63 6.67
N GLU A 148 9.77 14.67 6.33
CA GLU A 148 10.64 15.82 6.63
C GLU A 148 10.52 16.94 5.61
N ARG A 149 10.50 16.60 4.30
CA ARG A 149 10.61 17.60 3.25
C ARG A 149 9.40 18.55 3.12
N PRO A 150 8.13 18.12 3.25
CA PRO A 150 7.00 19.07 3.29
C PRO A 150 7.09 20.06 4.45
N ALA A 151 7.60 19.63 5.61
CA ALA A 151 7.74 20.50 6.78
C ALA A 151 8.76 21.65 6.57
N GLU A 152 9.77 21.47 5.73
CA GLU A 152 10.71 22.52 5.33
C GLU A 152 9.99 23.69 4.61
N HIS A 153 8.81 23.42 4.06
CA HIS A 153 7.97 24.39 3.32
C HIS A 153 6.67 24.75 4.05
N GLY A 154 6.52 24.35 5.32
CA GLY A 154 5.33 24.64 6.14
C GLY A 154 4.15 23.69 5.94
N GLY A 155 4.31 22.62 5.16
CA GLY A 155 3.34 21.55 5.00
C GLY A 155 3.55 20.40 6.00
N HIS A 156 2.71 19.37 5.88
CA HIS A 156 2.76 18.18 6.72
C HIS A 156 2.84 16.91 5.86
N GLY A 157 3.75 16.00 6.22
CA GLY A 157 3.89 14.73 5.54
C GLY A 157 3.71 13.54 6.48
N SER A 158 3.04 12.49 6.01
CA SER A 158 2.83 11.25 6.73
C SER A 158 3.08 10.04 5.82
N ALA A 159 3.30 8.87 6.42
CA ALA A 159 3.50 7.62 5.72
C ALA A 159 2.49 6.56 6.19
N ALA A 160 1.76 5.96 5.25
CA ALA A 160 0.88 4.82 5.48
C ALA A 160 1.60 3.52 5.09
N ARG A 161 2.03 2.72 6.07
CA ARG A 161 2.68 1.42 5.86
C ARG A 161 1.64 0.34 5.61
N PHE A 162 1.37 0.04 4.37
CA PHE A 162 0.44 -1.02 4.01
C PHE A 162 1.00 -2.41 4.25
N ALA A 163 0.15 -3.29 4.77
CA ALA A 163 0.34 -4.73 4.74
C ALA A 163 0.12 -5.32 3.34
N GLY A 164 -0.05 -6.62 3.23
CA GLY A 164 -0.37 -7.30 1.99
C GLY A 164 -1.74 -6.85 1.45
N LEU A 165 -1.74 -6.02 0.41
CA LEU A 165 -2.95 -5.55 -0.23
C LEU A 165 -3.72 -6.69 -0.92
N TYR A 166 -4.98 -6.83 -0.62
CA TYR A 166 -5.91 -7.75 -1.27
C TYR A 166 -7.26 -7.07 -1.60
N GLY A 167 -8.15 -7.78 -2.28
CA GLY A 167 -9.44 -7.28 -2.73
C GLY A 167 -9.71 -7.65 -4.19
N PRO A 168 -10.69 -7.05 -4.87
CA PRO A 168 -10.99 -7.29 -6.27
C PRO A 168 -9.73 -7.29 -7.14
N ASP A 169 -9.60 -8.26 -8.03
CA ASP A 169 -8.46 -8.52 -8.92
C ASP A 169 -7.15 -8.94 -8.22
N ARG A 170 -7.14 -9.07 -6.86
CA ARG A 170 -5.95 -9.45 -6.07
C ARG A 170 -6.20 -10.44 -4.94
N TYR A 171 -7.28 -11.17 -4.95
CA TYR A 171 -7.55 -12.21 -3.94
C TYR A 171 -6.55 -13.36 -4.00
N ARG A 172 -6.05 -13.73 -5.20
CA ARG A 172 -5.03 -14.76 -5.40
C ARG A 172 -5.42 -16.11 -4.77
N LEU A 173 -6.68 -16.52 -4.94
CA LEU A 173 -7.23 -17.76 -4.37
C LEU A 173 -6.37 -18.97 -4.73
N ASP A 174 -6.01 -19.15 -6.02
CA ASP A 174 -5.23 -20.27 -6.53
C ASP A 174 -3.93 -20.49 -5.75
N ARG A 175 -3.27 -19.41 -5.36
CA ARG A 175 -2.02 -19.48 -4.58
C ARG A 175 -2.18 -20.22 -3.25
N TYR A 176 -3.34 -20.10 -2.62
CA TYR A 176 -3.63 -20.67 -1.29
C TYR A 176 -4.47 -21.93 -1.35
N LEU A 177 -5.17 -22.20 -2.45
CA LEU A 177 -5.98 -23.39 -2.64
C LEU A 177 -5.18 -24.52 -3.32
N GLU A 178 -4.27 -24.19 -4.24
CA GLU A 178 -3.50 -25.19 -5.01
C GLU A 178 -2.14 -25.49 -4.36
N GLY A 179 -1.60 -24.59 -3.54
CA GLY A 179 -0.37 -24.70 -2.73
C GLY A 179 0.85 -25.25 -3.45
N PRO A 180 1.97 -25.59 -2.80
CA PRO A 180 2.14 -25.70 -1.34
C PRO A 180 2.20 -24.35 -0.62
N VAL A 181 1.59 -24.29 0.54
CA VAL A 181 1.57 -23.10 1.38
C VAL A 181 2.69 -23.16 2.41
N THR A 182 3.60 -22.19 2.38
CA THR A 182 4.72 -22.11 3.33
C THR A 182 4.27 -21.49 4.65
N ALA A 183 4.84 -21.94 5.78
CA ALA A 183 4.61 -21.39 7.11
C ALA A 183 4.89 -19.88 7.22
N GLY A 184 4.46 -19.25 8.30
CA GLY A 184 4.66 -17.84 8.65
C GLY A 184 3.38 -17.04 8.66
N TYR A 185 3.43 -15.79 9.13
CA TYR A 185 2.26 -14.93 9.24
C TYR A 185 1.97 -14.15 7.94
N LEU A 186 0.68 -13.91 7.71
CA LEU A 186 0.15 -12.92 6.78
C LEU A 186 -0.34 -11.73 7.61
N ASN A 187 0.04 -10.54 7.15
CA ASN A 187 -0.57 -9.28 7.53
C ASN A 187 -1.22 -8.75 6.27
N MET A 188 -2.48 -8.43 6.33
CA MET A 188 -3.26 -8.06 5.17
C MET A 188 -4.04 -6.76 5.41
N VAL A 189 -4.47 -6.13 4.33
CA VAL A 189 -5.43 -5.03 4.37
C VAL A 189 -6.23 -5.04 3.07
N HIS A 190 -7.55 -4.94 3.18
CA HIS A 190 -8.40 -4.82 2.01
C HIS A 190 -8.16 -3.48 1.29
N ARG A 191 -8.28 -3.47 -0.04
CA ARG A 191 -8.07 -2.27 -0.86
C ARG A 191 -8.91 -1.08 -0.41
N ALA A 192 -10.17 -1.32 -0.04
CA ALA A 192 -11.06 -0.26 0.43
C ALA A 192 -10.55 0.38 1.73
N ASP A 193 -10.09 -0.42 2.70
CA ASP A 193 -9.53 0.07 3.95
C ASP A 193 -8.16 0.73 3.77
N ALA A 194 -7.33 0.22 2.86
CA ALA A 194 -6.09 0.90 2.51
C ALA A 194 -6.34 2.32 1.96
N ALA A 195 -7.34 2.47 1.09
CA ALA A 195 -7.78 3.78 0.58
C ALA A 195 -8.46 4.62 1.68
N GLY A 196 -9.35 4.01 2.46
CA GLY A 196 -10.03 4.65 3.58
C GLY A 196 -9.08 5.22 4.63
N ALA A 197 -8.01 4.49 4.97
CA ALA A 197 -6.99 4.97 5.90
C ALA A 197 -6.22 6.18 5.35
N VAL A 198 -5.91 6.22 4.05
CA VAL A 198 -5.30 7.41 3.42
C VAL A 198 -6.28 8.60 3.46
N ARG A 199 -7.55 8.38 3.12
CA ARG A 199 -8.59 9.40 3.24
C ARG A 199 -8.72 9.94 4.66
N PHE A 200 -8.69 9.05 5.66
CA PHE A 200 -8.76 9.39 7.08
C PHE A 200 -7.58 10.27 7.50
N LEU A 201 -6.35 9.90 7.12
CA LEU A 201 -5.15 10.70 7.39
C LEU A 201 -5.24 12.11 6.79
N LEU A 202 -5.78 12.23 5.58
CA LEU A 202 -5.97 13.52 4.91
C LEU A 202 -7.05 14.36 5.60
N ALA A 203 -8.23 13.77 5.89
CA ALA A 203 -9.40 14.50 6.38
C ALA A 203 -9.24 14.98 7.83
N GLU A 204 -8.80 14.10 8.73
CA GLU A 204 -8.68 14.42 10.15
C GLU A 204 -7.46 15.29 10.49
N GLY A 205 -6.57 15.51 9.52
CA GLY A 205 -5.37 16.31 9.72
C GLY A 205 -4.43 15.74 10.77
N HIS A 206 -4.50 14.43 10.96
CA HIS A 206 -3.58 13.74 11.84
C HIS A 206 -2.14 14.02 11.40
N ARG A 207 -1.40 14.66 12.28
CA ARG A 207 0.03 14.94 12.10
C ARG A 207 0.87 13.73 12.50
N GLU A 208 0.27 12.55 12.41
CA GLU A 208 0.98 11.31 12.66
C GLU A 208 1.94 11.07 11.51
N GLU A 209 3.17 10.90 11.87
CA GLU A 209 4.25 10.79 10.90
C GLU A 209 4.21 9.43 10.17
N VAL A 210 3.83 8.36 10.87
CA VAL A 210 3.75 6.98 10.34
C VAL A 210 2.56 6.26 10.93
N LEU A 211 1.81 5.50 10.11
CA LEU A 211 0.76 4.59 10.58
C LEU A 211 0.85 3.23 9.87
N LEU A 212 0.66 2.14 10.64
CA LEU A 212 0.46 0.81 10.09
C LEU A 212 -0.99 0.64 9.65
N VAL A 213 -1.17 0.31 8.38
CA VAL A 213 -2.49 0.08 7.79
C VAL A 213 -2.62 -1.41 7.48
N VAL A 214 -3.13 -2.13 8.47
CA VAL A 214 -3.32 -3.59 8.47
C VAL A 214 -4.68 -3.91 9.09
N ASP A 215 -5.27 -5.05 8.73
CA ASP A 215 -6.50 -5.52 9.35
C ASP A 215 -6.26 -6.03 10.81
N ASP A 216 -7.34 -6.38 11.52
CA ASP A 216 -7.28 -6.75 12.94
C ASP A 216 -6.67 -8.14 13.19
N GLU A 217 -6.49 -8.95 12.13
CA GLU A 217 -6.16 -10.36 12.29
C GLU A 217 -4.93 -10.80 11.49
N PRO A 218 -3.70 -10.57 12.02
CA PRO A 218 -2.54 -11.27 11.50
C PRO A 218 -2.74 -12.79 11.63
N VAL A 219 -2.71 -13.52 10.51
CA VAL A 219 -3.08 -14.94 10.47
C VAL A 219 -1.91 -15.80 9.99
N GLU A 220 -1.76 -16.99 10.55
CA GLU A 220 -0.83 -17.98 10.01
C GLU A 220 -1.28 -18.42 8.61
N LYS A 221 -0.34 -18.50 7.66
CA LYS A 221 -0.63 -18.85 6.26
C LYS A 221 -1.31 -20.19 6.12
N TRP A 222 -0.97 -21.17 6.97
CA TRP A 222 -1.63 -22.49 6.96
C TRP A 222 -3.08 -22.40 7.43
N ALA A 223 -3.33 -21.68 8.53
CA ALA A 223 -4.69 -21.48 9.03
C ALA A 223 -5.55 -20.68 8.04
N PHE A 224 -4.97 -19.67 7.38
CA PHE A 224 -5.65 -18.93 6.32
C PHE A 224 -6.01 -19.83 5.13
N ALA A 225 -5.07 -20.67 4.66
CA ALA A 225 -5.28 -21.55 3.54
C ALA A 225 -6.30 -22.65 3.85
N ASP A 226 -6.28 -23.22 5.07
CA ASP A 226 -7.29 -24.20 5.52
C ASP A 226 -8.68 -23.56 5.57
N TRP A 227 -8.80 -22.40 6.20
CA TRP A 227 -10.04 -21.64 6.23
C TRP A 227 -10.58 -21.38 4.82
N LEU A 228 -9.70 -20.94 3.91
CA LEU A 228 -10.10 -20.64 2.53
C LEU A 228 -10.58 -21.91 1.78
N ALA A 229 -9.88 -23.03 1.96
CA ALA A 229 -10.26 -24.33 1.38
C ALA A 229 -11.62 -24.81 1.91
N GLU A 230 -11.86 -24.66 3.21
CA GLU A 230 -13.17 -24.96 3.82
C GLU A 230 -14.27 -24.08 3.23
N GLN A 231 -14.02 -22.77 3.12
CA GLN A 231 -14.99 -21.84 2.56
C GLN A 231 -15.27 -22.10 1.06
N CYS A 232 -14.27 -22.54 0.31
CA CYS A 232 -14.41 -22.90 -1.11
C CYS A 232 -14.90 -24.34 -1.34
N GLU A 233 -15.06 -25.14 -0.29
CA GLU A 233 -15.46 -26.57 -0.35
C GLU A 233 -14.50 -27.42 -1.19
N VAL A 234 -13.20 -27.16 -1.06
CA VAL A 234 -12.13 -27.92 -1.74
C VAL A 234 -11.20 -28.60 -0.74
N SER A 235 -10.35 -29.49 -1.22
CA SER A 235 -9.34 -30.16 -0.39
C SER A 235 -8.32 -29.17 0.16
N PHE A 236 -7.80 -29.42 1.37
CA PHE A 236 -6.73 -28.64 1.95
C PHE A 236 -5.48 -28.66 1.07
N PRO A 237 -4.83 -27.53 0.87
CA PRO A 237 -3.61 -27.45 0.08
C PRO A 237 -2.44 -28.12 0.79
N PRO A 238 -1.43 -28.60 0.04
CA PRO A 238 -0.17 -29.07 0.63
C PRO A 238 0.49 -27.97 1.46
N LYS A 239 1.04 -28.35 2.60
CA LYS A 239 1.78 -27.45 3.52
C LYS A 239 3.27 -27.74 3.45
N GLN A 240 4.06 -26.71 3.63
CA GLN A 240 5.51 -26.75 3.61
C GLN A 240 6.08 -25.89 4.75
N THR A 241 7.06 -26.41 5.48
CA THR A 241 7.80 -25.59 6.43
C THR A 241 8.68 -24.58 5.70
N THR A 242 9.16 -23.60 6.43
CA THR A 242 10.15 -22.63 5.90
C THR A 242 11.42 -23.34 5.44
N GLU A 243 11.90 -24.31 6.19
CA GLU A 243 13.11 -25.11 5.90
C GLU A 243 12.94 -25.94 4.62
N GLU A 244 11.82 -26.68 4.49
CA GLU A 244 11.49 -27.44 3.28
C GLU A 244 11.41 -26.55 2.04
N ARG A 245 10.82 -25.38 2.18
CA ARG A 245 10.72 -24.42 1.05
C ARG A 245 12.09 -23.85 0.66
N LEU A 246 12.95 -23.53 1.64
CA LEU A 246 14.29 -23.00 1.40
C LEU A 246 15.27 -24.04 0.81
N ALA A 247 14.96 -25.32 0.94
CA ALA A 247 15.73 -26.40 0.31
C ALA A 247 15.57 -26.47 -1.22
N ASP A 248 14.63 -25.69 -1.79
CA ASP A 248 14.46 -25.59 -3.25
C ASP A 248 15.57 -24.70 -3.86
N ASP A 249 16.47 -25.33 -4.62
CA ASP A 249 17.61 -24.66 -5.27
C ASP A 249 17.21 -23.63 -6.33
N GLY A 250 15.96 -23.64 -6.81
CA GLY A 250 15.43 -22.69 -7.81
C GLY A 250 15.04 -21.33 -7.26
N LEU A 251 15.13 -21.09 -5.95
CA LEU A 251 14.70 -19.85 -5.32
C LEU A 251 15.71 -18.71 -5.51
N SER A 252 15.21 -17.56 -5.97
CA SER A 252 16.00 -16.32 -5.93
C SER A 252 16.22 -15.86 -4.48
N GLU A 253 17.28 -15.10 -4.21
CA GLU A 253 17.57 -14.53 -2.89
C GLU A 253 16.39 -13.67 -2.37
N THR A 254 15.71 -12.95 -3.25
CA THR A 254 14.50 -12.19 -2.90
C THR A 254 13.35 -13.12 -2.46
N ALA A 255 13.19 -14.28 -3.10
CA ALA A 255 12.18 -15.26 -2.71
C ALA A 255 12.53 -15.90 -1.37
N LYS A 256 13.80 -16.28 -1.14
CA LYS A 256 14.26 -16.83 0.13
C LYS A 256 13.99 -15.89 1.30
N ARG A 257 14.34 -14.59 1.16
CA ARG A 257 14.06 -13.58 2.20
C ARG A 257 12.57 -13.44 2.51
N ARG A 258 11.72 -13.43 1.47
CA ARG A 258 10.24 -13.37 1.68
C ARG A 258 9.69 -14.59 2.40
N ILE A 259 10.30 -15.75 2.22
CA ILE A 259 9.93 -17.00 2.90
C ILE A 259 10.33 -16.92 4.37
N GLN A 260 11.51 -16.38 4.67
CA GLN A 260 12.05 -16.23 6.02
C GLN A 260 11.36 -15.12 6.83
N THR A 261 10.80 -14.11 6.16
CA THR A 261 10.15 -12.99 6.86
C THR A 261 8.83 -13.39 7.49
N SER A 262 8.74 -13.29 8.80
CA SER A 262 7.55 -13.52 9.61
C SER A 262 7.42 -12.45 10.71
N LYS A 263 6.26 -11.83 10.82
CA LYS A 263 5.91 -10.85 11.85
C LYS A 263 4.40 -10.69 11.95
N ARG A 264 3.93 -10.09 13.02
CA ARG A 264 2.54 -9.66 13.19
C ARG A 264 2.53 -8.14 13.33
N CYS A 265 1.80 -7.45 12.49
CA CYS A 265 1.69 -6.00 12.53
C CYS A 265 0.46 -5.59 13.35
N SER A 266 0.63 -4.65 14.29
CA SER A 266 -0.48 -4.05 15.02
C SER A 266 -1.10 -2.90 14.22
N ASN A 267 -2.43 -2.71 14.39
CA ASN A 267 -3.17 -1.54 13.93
C ASN A 267 -3.73 -0.73 15.10
N ASP A 268 -3.27 -1.01 16.31
CA ASP A 268 -3.81 -0.39 17.54
C ASP A 268 -3.78 1.13 17.43
N ARG A 269 -2.70 1.71 16.91
CA ARG A 269 -2.57 3.15 16.75
C ARG A 269 -3.64 3.73 15.80
N LEU A 270 -3.88 3.09 14.67
CA LEU A 270 -4.90 3.53 13.70
C LEU A 270 -6.32 3.42 14.32
N ARG A 271 -6.57 2.37 15.10
CA ARG A 271 -7.80 2.19 15.87
C ARG A 271 -7.99 3.24 16.97
N GLU A 272 -6.95 3.53 17.73
CA GLU A 272 -6.95 4.57 18.79
C GLU A 272 -7.26 5.96 18.22
N LEU A 273 -6.82 6.25 17.01
CA LEU A 273 -7.15 7.49 16.29
C LEU A 273 -8.61 7.55 15.82
N GLY A 274 -9.34 6.42 15.88
CA GLY A 274 -10.76 6.35 15.55
C GLY A 274 -11.06 5.82 14.14
N TYR A 275 -10.11 5.22 13.45
CA TYR A 275 -10.38 4.59 12.15
C TYR A 275 -11.22 3.31 12.33
N GLU A 276 -12.30 3.19 11.57
CA GLU A 276 -13.16 2.01 11.53
C GLU A 276 -12.96 1.29 10.20
N PHE A 277 -12.56 0.01 10.27
CA PHE A 277 -12.37 -0.81 9.07
C PHE A 277 -13.71 -1.29 8.52
N GLU A 278 -13.89 -1.21 7.20
CA GLU A 278 -14.99 -1.84 6.48
C GLU A 278 -14.82 -3.36 6.41
N TYR A 279 -13.58 -3.81 6.29
CA TYR A 279 -13.18 -5.22 6.27
C TYR A 279 -12.18 -5.48 7.41
N PRO A 280 -12.67 -5.58 8.66
CA PRO A 280 -11.80 -5.69 9.84
C PRO A 280 -10.97 -6.97 9.87
N THR A 281 -11.38 -8.02 9.16
CA THR A 281 -10.61 -9.25 9.03
C THR A 281 -10.60 -9.76 7.58
N PHE A 282 -9.65 -10.64 7.27
CA PHE A 282 -9.64 -11.31 5.96
C PHE A 282 -10.93 -12.11 5.70
N ARG A 283 -11.64 -12.58 6.75
CA ARG A 283 -12.91 -13.32 6.60
C ARG A 283 -14.00 -12.44 6.01
N ASP A 284 -14.01 -11.18 6.40
CA ASP A 284 -14.93 -10.19 5.83
C ASP A 284 -14.56 -9.87 4.39
N GLY A 285 -13.28 -9.62 4.15
CA GLY A 285 -12.79 -9.17 2.86
C GLY A 285 -12.78 -10.25 1.77
N TYR A 286 -12.66 -11.54 2.11
CA TYR A 286 -12.68 -12.64 1.13
C TYR A 286 -14.09 -13.19 0.84
N ARG A 287 -15.12 -12.72 1.53
CA ARG A 287 -16.49 -13.26 1.42
C ARG A 287 -17.01 -13.28 -0.01
N ASP A 288 -16.80 -12.19 -0.75
CA ASP A 288 -17.29 -12.09 -2.12
C ASP A 288 -16.47 -12.96 -3.08
N ALA A 289 -15.17 -13.02 -2.92
CA ALA A 289 -14.27 -13.86 -3.71
C ALA A 289 -14.60 -15.37 -3.53
N VAL A 290 -14.87 -15.80 -2.31
CA VAL A 290 -15.30 -17.16 -2.01
C VAL A 290 -16.65 -17.47 -2.67
N ARG A 291 -17.61 -16.53 -2.59
CA ARG A 291 -18.92 -16.68 -3.23
C ARG A 291 -18.79 -16.84 -4.75
N GLU A 292 -17.98 -16.00 -5.38
CA GLU A 292 -17.71 -16.06 -6.81
C GLU A 292 -17.02 -17.36 -7.21
N TYR A 293 -16.01 -17.80 -6.44
CA TYR A 293 -15.32 -19.07 -6.67
C TYR A 293 -16.26 -20.28 -6.67
N ARG A 294 -17.25 -20.31 -5.74
CA ARG A 294 -18.23 -21.40 -5.64
C ARG A 294 -19.28 -21.42 -6.76
N GLN A 295 -19.41 -20.32 -7.51
CA GLN A 295 -20.36 -20.20 -8.63
C GLN A 295 -19.75 -20.59 -9.97
N ASN A 296 -18.42 -20.68 -10.07
CA ASN A 296 -17.68 -21.06 -11.26
C ASN A 296 -17.28 -22.55 -11.22
#